data_f61e02d8e4d888df586d688c449a0250
#
_entry.id   f61e02d8e4d888df586d688c449a0250
#
_cell.length_a   1.000
_cell.length_b   1.000
_cell.length_c   1.000
_cell.angle_alpha   90.00
_cell.angle_beta   90.00
_cell.angle_gamma   90.00
#
_symmetry.space_group_name_H-M   'P 1'
#
loop_
_entity.id
_entity.type
_entity.pdbx_description
1 polymer ?
#
loop_
_entity_poly.entity_id
_entity_poly.type
_entity_poly.pdbx_seq_one_letter_code
_entity_poly.pdbx_strand_id
1 'polypeptide(L)'
;MNLSKRFTILTIAAAATLGAMAEGKPYISKVWSPDLGNGQYINPVINADYSDPDVVRVGDDYYMTASSFCDIPGLPILHSKDLVNWTIIGHAITEMPPYAQAAPDPSHGNHVWAPAIRYHNGEFYIYYGDPDLGIFMTKTKNPAGPWEPLVHVHKAKGIIDTCPFWDEDGKAYIAHGYAGSRAGVKSILGMIEMTPDGTATIGQDRVIYDGHIENETIEGAKMYKVGDWSYIFSPAGGVATGWQEVLRSKSPWGPYEVRNVMDQGNTTINGPHQGAWVDTPDGKEHWFLHFQDKGPYGRVVHLQPMEWREDGWPVIGVDPDGDGRGEPVMKYRKPNVGKTYPAVNPVESDEFDSTTLGLQWQWKGNPNALWHFCEANTGTLRLFSQKTSDSPRLYDASNLLLQKFPAENFTATAKVQFFPRKRNGKVETGERAGIAVMGYNYAAMAIESRADGFYLTEVMAKSANKGNPENEVKAVKIDGDKVMYLRVTVRNVGPKVQKEKDDYKGEAVFSYSFDGKKFTEFGEPLKLTSGHWIGSKVGLFCVRDWESNDSGWLDVDWFRITK
;
A
#
# COMPACT_ATOMS: atom_id res chain seq x y z
N MET A 1 -52.63 54.70 11.67
CA MET A 1 -52.03 53.65 12.55
C MET A 1 -51.18 52.73 11.68
N ASN A 2 -49.90 53.10 11.56
CA ASN A 2 -48.91 52.38 10.71
C ASN A 2 -48.12 51.42 11.58
N LEU A 3 -48.21 50.13 11.31
CA LEU A 3 -47.30 49.10 11.86
C LEU A 3 -46.35 48.67 10.75
N SER A 4 -45.10 49.17 10.78
CA SER A 4 -43.99 48.68 9.98
C SER A 4 -43.40 47.42 10.66
N LYS A 5 -43.56 46.25 10.03
CA LYS A 5 -42.85 45.02 10.43
C LYS A 5 -41.45 45.06 9.85
N ARG A 6 -40.45 45.19 10.73
CA ARG A 6 -39.04 44.95 10.40
C ARG A 6 -38.76 43.45 10.32
N PHE A 7 -38.43 42.95 9.16
CA PHE A 7 -37.86 41.61 9.00
C PHE A 7 -36.34 41.68 9.27
N THR A 8 -35.93 41.04 10.36
CA THR A 8 -34.52 40.83 10.64
C THR A 8 -34.11 39.52 9.94
N ILE A 9 -33.27 39.63 8.91
CA ILE A 9 -32.65 38.50 8.23
C ILE A 9 -31.53 38.03 9.13
N LEU A 10 -31.68 36.86 9.76
CA LEU A 10 -30.64 36.15 10.49
C LEU A 10 -29.78 35.40 9.44
N THR A 11 -28.61 35.92 9.15
CA THR A 11 -27.60 35.21 8.34
C THR A 11 -26.95 34.16 9.23
N ILE A 12 -27.36 32.89 9.10
CA ILE A 12 -26.68 31.76 9.72
C ILE A 12 -25.44 31.47 8.88
N ALA A 13 -24.29 31.90 9.37
CA ALA A 13 -23.02 31.43 8.87
C ALA A 13 -22.86 29.95 9.29
N ALA A 14 -23.02 29.04 8.36
CA ALA A 14 -22.67 27.64 8.56
C ALA A 14 -21.15 27.55 8.60
N ALA A 15 -20.56 27.61 9.79
CA ALA A 15 -19.20 27.16 10.02
C ALA A 15 -19.21 25.65 9.83
N ALA A 16 -18.63 25.17 8.74
CA ALA A 16 -18.33 23.75 8.59
C ALA A 16 -17.30 23.39 9.67
N THR A 17 -17.77 22.81 10.76
CA THR A 17 -16.93 22.12 11.72
C THR A 17 -16.41 20.87 11.00
N LEU A 18 -15.16 20.92 10.53
CA LEU A 18 -14.38 19.70 10.32
C LEU A 18 -14.43 18.94 11.66
N GLY A 19 -15.08 17.79 11.66
CA GLY A 19 -15.16 16.92 12.83
C GLY A 19 -13.75 16.65 13.31
N ALA A 20 -13.42 17.10 14.53
CA ALA A 20 -12.20 16.69 15.20
C ALA A 20 -12.26 15.17 15.28
N MET A 21 -11.37 14.49 14.56
CA MET A 21 -11.08 13.09 14.82
C MET A 21 -10.72 13.01 16.30
N ALA A 22 -11.27 12.03 17.01
CA ALA A 22 -10.85 11.74 18.37
C ALA A 22 -9.32 11.52 18.32
N GLU A 23 -8.55 12.47 18.87
CA GLU A 23 -7.09 12.36 18.94
C GLU A 23 -6.76 11.21 19.89
N GLY A 24 -6.71 9.99 19.35
CA GLY A 24 -6.03 8.87 19.98
C GLY A 24 -4.58 9.26 20.24
N LYS A 25 -3.95 8.72 21.28
CA LYS A 25 -2.52 8.94 21.50
C LYS A 25 -1.76 8.57 20.22
N PRO A 26 -0.79 9.43 19.80
CA PRO A 26 -0.01 9.15 18.59
C PRO A 26 0.66 7.78 18.71
N TYR A 27 0.47 6.93 17.70
CA TYR A 27 1.14 5.63 17.65
C TYR A 27 2.60 5.82 17.21
N ILE A 28 3.52 5.26 17.97
CA ILE A 28 4.95 5.24 17.63
C ILE A 28 5.37 3.78 17.50
N SER A 29 5.85 3.41 16.31
CA SER A 29 6.34 2.06 16.03
C SER A 29 7.55 1.72 16.91
N LYS A 30 7.59 0.48 17.37
CA LYS A 30 8.72 -0.07 18.12
C LYS A 30 9.80 -0.66 17.21
N VAL A 31 9.47 -0.87 15.92
CA VAL A 31 10.38 -1.54 14.96
C VAL A 31 11.00 -0.56 13.97
N TRP A 32 10.26 0.47 13.55
CA TRP A 32 10.79 1.50 12.67
C TRP A 32 10.15 2.87 12.93
N SER A 33 10.97 3.89 13.13
CA SER A 33 10.54 5.29 13.15
C SER A 33 11.58 6.14 12.42
N PRO A 34 11.18 6.88 11.38
CA PRO A 34 12.10 7.68 10.57
C PRO A 34 12.53 8.98 11.26
N ASP A 35 11.71 9.53 12.15
CA ASP A 35 11.99 10.78 12.87
C ASP A 35 13.01 10.55 14.00
N LEU A 36 14.15 11.21 13.92
CA LEU A 36 15.23 11.06 14.89
C LEU A 36 15.06 11.95 16.14
N GLY A 37 14.00 12.77 16.20
CA GLY A 37 13.74 13.67 17.33
C GLY A 37 14.68 14.88 17.46
N ASN A 38 15.61 15.05 16.53
CA ASN A 38 16.64 16.10 16.54
C ASN A 38 16.59 17.03 15.30
N GLY A 39 15.45 17.07 14.61
CA GLY A 39 15.29 17.85 13.38
C GLY A 39 15.79 17.14 12.11
N GLN A 40 16.16 15.88 12.22
CA GLN A 40 16.59 15.03 11.11
C GLN A 40 15.67 13.81 10.97
N TYR A 41 15.69 13.21 9.78
CA TYR A 41 15.05 11.93 9.50
C TYR A 41 16.02 10.96 8.82
N ILE A 42 15.65 9.67 8.83
CA ILE A 42 16.30 8.63 8.06
C ILE A 42 15.30 8.00 7.08
N ASN A 43 15.79 7.64 5.91
CA ASN A 43 15.03 6.89 4.92
C ASN A 43 15.09 5.36 5.19
N PRO A 44 14.02 4.62 4.85
CA PRO A 44 12.78 5.10 4.27
C PRO A 44 11.88 5.82 5.30
N VAL A 45 11.13 6.84 4.88
CA VAL A 45 10.15 7.49 5.76
C VAL A 45 8.96 6.60 6.08
N ILE A 46 8.68 5.61 5.22
CA ILE A 46 7.76 4.51 5.51
C ILE A 46 8.45 3.20 5.13
N ASN A 47 8.83 2.40 6.13
CA ASN A 47 9.52 1.12 5.92
C ASN A 47 8.51 -0.04 5.78
N ALA A 48 7.54 0.14 4.91
CA ALA A 48 6.51 -0.83 4.57
C ALA A 48 6.15 -0.69 3.09
N ASP A 49 5.51 -1.71 2.54
CA ASP A 49 5.18 -1.83 1.11
C ASP A 49 4.04 -0.89 0.69
N TYR A 50 4.38 0.38 0.43
CA TYR A 50 3.49 1.36 -0.20
C TYR A 50 4.00 1.66 -1.61
N SER A 51 3.76 0.71 -2.52
CA SER A 51 4.19 0.74 -3.92
C SER A 51 3.61 1.94 -4.67
N ASP A 52 4.42 2.54 -5.53
CA ASP A 52 4.01 3.59 -6.47
C ASP A 52 3.34 4.79 -5.76
N PRO A 53 4.01 5.38 -4.73
CA PRO A 53 3.40 6.44 -3.94
C PRO A 53 3.18 7.70 -4.77
N ASP A 54 2.01 8.31 -4.62
CA ASP A 54 1.73 9.65 -5.11
C ASP A 54 1.20 10.52 -3.98
N VAL A 55 1.63 11.78 -3.93
CA VAL A 55 1.35 12.69 -2.82
C VAL A 55 0.86 14.04 -3.32
N VAL A 56 -0.08 14.64 -2.58
CA VAL A 56 -0.57 16.00 -2.80
C VAL A 56 -0.56 16.79 -1.50
N ARG A 57 -0.21 18.06 -1.57
CA ARG A 57 -0.33 19.02 -0.47
C ARG A 57 -1.63 19.81 -0.59
N VAL A 58 -2.36 19.94 0.51
CA VAL A 58 -3.55 20.82 0.62
C VAL A 58 -3.42 21.65 1.90
N GLY A 59 -3.11 22.93 1.75
CA GLY A 59 -2.78 23.77 2.89
C GLY A 59 -1.52 23.32 3.62
N ASP A 60 -1.64 23.03 4.92
CA ASP A 60 -0.55 22.54 5.77
C ASP A 60 -0.48 20.99 5.82
N ASP A 61 -1.28 20.29 5.02
CA ASP A 61 -1.47 18.85 5.08
C ASP A 61 -0.97 18.16 3.80
N TYR A 62 -0.38 16.97 3.97
CA TYR A 62 0.05 16.11 2.89
C TYR A 62 -0.76 14.81 2.90
N TYR A 63 -1.22 14.40 1.74
CA TYR A 63 -2.00 13.17 1.55
C TYR A 63 -1.34 12.31 0.51
N MET A 64 -1.12 11.04 0.84
CA MET A 64 -0.48 10.06 -0.03
C MET A 64 -1.40 8.87 -0.26
N THR A 65 -1.39 8.35 -1.47
CA THR A 65 -1.97 7.04 -1.82
C THR A 65 -0.92 6.14 -2.47
N ALA A 66 -1.22 4.86 -2.59
CA ALA A 66 -0.33 3.85 -3.15
C ALA A 66 -1.11 2.72 -3.82
N SER A 67 -0.44 1.93 -4.65
CA SER A 67 -1.00 0.71 -5.25
C SER A 67 -1.49 -0.25 -4.18
N SER A 68 -2.62 -0.89 -4.44
CA SER A 68 -3.17 -1.92 -3.55
C SER A 68 -3.45 -3.25 -4.26
N PHE A 69 -3.36 -3.28 -5.58
CA PHE A 69 -3.59 -4.47 -6.39
C PHE A 69 -4.96 -5.09 -6.10
N CYS A 70 -5.02 -6.35 -5.67
CA CYS A 70 -6.27 -7.02 -5.29
C CYS A 70 -6.58 -6.94 -3.77
N ASP A 71 -5.72 -6.31 -2.98
CA ASP A 71 -5.92 -6.25 -1.52
C ASP A 71 -6.99 -5.22 -1.14
N ILE A 72 -7.92 -5.61 -0.29
CA ILE A 72 -9.06 -4.79 0.11
C ILE A 72 -9.12 -4.67 1.65
N PRO A 73 -9.37 -3.43 2.18
CA PRO A 73 -9.63 -2.17 1.48
C PRO A 73 -8.41 -1.68 0.70
N GLY A 74 -8.66 -1.10 -0.49
CA GLY A 74 -7.64 -0.66 -1.42
C GLY A 74 -7.46 0.85 -1.47
N LEU A 75 -6.43 1.32 -2.19
CA LEU A 75 -6.02 2.72 -2.26
C LEU A 75 -5.89 3.34 -0.86
N PRO A 76 -4.88 2.94 -0.07
CA PRO A 76 -4.67 3.48 1.27
C PRO A 76 -4.45 4.98 1.20
N ILE A 77 -5.03 5.72 2.14
CA ILE A 77 -4.83 7.15 2.30
C ILE A 77 -4.01 7.38 3.55
N LEU A 78 -2.82 7.92 3.35
CA LEU A 78 -1.93 8.32 4.43
C LEU A 78 -1.91 9.84 4.54
N HIS A 79 -1.73 10.32 5.76
CA HIS A 79 -1.69 11.74 6.08
C HIS A 79 -0.42 12.07 6.84
N SER A 80 0.17 13.22 6.53
CA SER A 80 1.32 13.80 7.22
C SER A 80 1.21 15.31 7.31
N LYS A 81 1.86 15.90 8.30
CA LYS A 81 2.05 17.34 8.46
C LYS A 81 3.47 17.80 8.09
N ASP A 82 4.40 16.87 7.88
CA ASP A 82 5.82 17.17 7.73
C ASP A 82 6.58 16.25 6.75
N LEU A 83 5.86 15.39 6.00
CA LEU A 83 6.39 14.42 5.03
C LEU A 83 7.24 13.29 5.65
N VAL A 84 7.51 13.32 6.94
CA VAL A 84 8.31 12.32 7.67
C VAL A 84 7.42 11.43 8.54
N ASN A 85 6.46 12.03 9.21
CA ASN A 85 5.57 11.38 10.15
C ASN A 85 4.21 11.11 9.49
N TRP A 86 3.92 9.85 9.21
CA TRP A 86 2.74 9.42 8.45
C TRP A 86 1.78 8.56 9.28
N THR A 87 0.49 8.71 9.06
CA THR A 87 -0.57 7.85 9.61
C THR A 87 -1.53 7.42 8.52
N ILE A 88 -2.13 6.23 8.63
CA ILE A 88 -3.22 5.80 7.75
C ILE A 88 -4.50 6.44 8.27
N ILE A 89 -5.26 7.13 7.41
CA ILE A 89 -6.51 7.79 7.77
C ILE A 89 -7.74 7.18 7.09
N GLY A 90 -7.56 6.29 6.12
CA GLY A 90 -8.64 5.63 5.41
C GLY A 90 -8.17 4.88 4.18
N HIS A 91 -9.15 4.43 3.40
CA HIS A 91 -8.96 3.78 2.10
C HIS A 91 -10.02 4.30 1.13
N ALA A 92 -9.65 4.46 -0.13
CA ALA A 92 -10.60 4.97 -1.12
C ALA A 92 -11.47 3.89 -1.77
N ILE A 93 -11.07 2.61 -1.68
CA ILE A 93 -11.84 1.47 -2.20
C ILE A 93 -12.10 0.50 -1.06
N THR A 94 -13.37 0.23 -0.75
CA THR A 94 -13.79 -0.72 0.30
C THR A 94 -14.15 -2.09 -0.22
N GLU A 95 -14.42 -2.20 -1.54
CA GLU A 95 -14.68 -3.44 -2.26
C GLU A 95 -14.24 -3.30 -3.72
N MET A 96 -13.83 -4.41 -4.35
CA MET A 96 -13.55 -4.43 -5.79
C MET A 96 -14.85 -4.27 -6.57
N PRO A 97 -14.82 -3.48 -7.65
CA PRO A 97 -15.98 -3.31 -8.51
C PRO A 97 -16.50 -4.63 -9.09
N PRO A 98 -17.79 -4.73 -9.44
CA PRO A 98 -18.41 -5.97 -9.92
C PRO A 98 -17.75 -6.63 -11.12
N TYR A 99 -17.10 -5.86 -11.99
CA TYR A 99 -16.38 -6.40 -13.14
C TYR A 99 -15.08 -7.15 -12.75
N ALA A 100 -14.50 -6.82 -11.60
CA ALA A 100 -13.36 -7.55 -11.07
C ALA A 100 -13.76 -8.94 -10.57
N GLN A 101 -15.05 -9.20 -10.33
CA GLN A 101 -15.55 -10.50 -9.92
C GLN A 101 -15.44 -11.56 -11.04
N ALA A 102 -15.25 -11.15 -12.28
CA ALA A 102 -14.96 -12.06 -13.38
C ALA A 102 -13.52 -12.59 -13.41
N ALA A 103 -12.62 -11.95 -12.65
CA ALA A 103 -11.24 -12.39 -12.48
C ALA A 103 -11.13 -13.47 -11.39
N PRO A 104 -10.09 -14.32 -11.41
CA PRO A 104 -9.81 -15.22 -10.31
C PRO A 104 -9.71 -14.44 -8.99
N ASP A 105 -10.32 -14.93 -7.92
CA ASP A 105 -10.21 -14.35 -6.59
C ASP A 105 -9.44 -15.32 -5.67
N PRO A 106 -8.27 -14.95 -5.12
CA PRO A 106 -7.57 -13.67 -5.29
C PRO A 106 -6.89 -13.55 -6.66
N SER A 107 -6.92 -12.34 -7.23
CA SER A 107 -6.29 -12.05 -8.53
C SER A 107 -4.81 -11.67 -8.42
N HIS A 108 -4.24 -11.79 -7.23
CA HIS A 108 -2.84 -11.50 -6.88
C HIS A 108 -2.41 -10.08 -7.31
N GLY A 109 -1.47 -9.85 -8.13
CA GLY A 109 -0.97 -8.52 -8.48
C GLY A 109 -1.76 -7.78 -9.57
N ASN A 110 -3.03 -8.08 -9.82
CA ASN A 110 -3.87 -7.35 -10.78
C ASN A 110 -4.69 -6.22 -10.12
N HIS A 111 -5.47 -5.50 -10.89
CA HIS A 111 -6.42 -4.43 -10.58
C HIS A 111 -5.78 -3.07 -10.28
N VAL A 112 -5.58 -2.67 -9.04
CA VAL A 112 -5.24 -1.29 -8.65
C VAL A 112 -3.75 -1.04 -8.74
N TRP A 113 -3.28 -0.57 -9.90
CA TRP A 113 -1.89 -0.21 -10.16
C TRP A 113 -1.68 1.29 -10.08
N ALA A 114 -0.49 1.70 -9.68
CA ALA A 114 0.10 3.04 -9.64
C ALA A 114 -0.89 4.22 -9.73
N PRO A 115 -1.55 4.56 -8.61
CA PRO A 115 -2.52 5.64 -8.58
C PRO A 115 -1.86 7.03 -8.64
N ALA A 116 -2.65 8.04 -8.98
CA ALA A 116 -2.32 9.43 -8.76
C ALA A 116 -3.41 10.12 -7.94
N ILE A 117 -3.01 10.88 -6.93
CA ILE A 117 -3.89 11.72 -6.11
C ILE A 117 -3.71 13.19 -6.48
N ARG A 118 -4.80 13.89 -6.74
CA ARG A 118 -4.79 15.33 -7.04
C ARG A 118 -5.90 16.05 -6.26
N TYR A 119 -5.71 17.32 -6.01
CA TYR A 119 -6.72 18.20 -5.42
C TYR A 119 -7.13 19.26 -6.43
N HIS A 120 -8.40 19.27 -6.80
CA HIS A 120 -8.94 20.19 -7.80
C HIS A 120 -10.34 20.65 -7.38
N ASN A 121 -10.61 21.96 -7.47
CA ASN A 121 -11.90 22.57 -7.17
C ASN A 121 -12.53 22.13 -5.82
N GLY A 122 -11.70 21.97 -4.78
CA GLY A 122 -12.18 21.63 -3.45
C GLY A 122 -12.42 20.15 -3.19
N GLU A 123 -12.03 19.28 -4.11
CA GLU A 123 -12.17 17.82 -4.02
C GLU A 123 -10.83 17.11 -4.28
N PHE A 124 -10.63 15.98 -3.61
CA PHE A 124 -9.55 15.04 -3.90
C PHE A 124 -10.03 14.08 -4.99
N TYR A 125 -9.17 13.82 -5.95
CA TYR A 125 -9.36 12.87 -7.04
C TYR A 125 -8.26 11.81 -6.97
N ILE A 126 -8.61 10.54 -7.11
CA ILE A 126 -7.65 9.47 -7.32
C ILE A 126 -7.98 8.80 -8.65
N TYR A 127 -6.97 8.71 -9.52
CA TYR A 127 -7.01 7.93 -10.75
C TYR A 127 -6.07 6.75 -10.63
N TYR A 128 -6.46 5.60 -11.18
CA TYR A 128 -5.56 4.48 -11.34
C TYR A 128 -5.81 3.73 -12.65
N GLY A 129 -4.79 3.04 -13.15
CA GLY A 129 -4.88 2.15 -14.29
C GLY A 129 -5.09 0.70 -13.84
N ASP A 130 -6.20 0.09 -14.22
CA ASP A 130 -6.33 -1.37 -14.23
C ASP A 130 -5.76 -1.86 -15.58
N PRO A 131 -4.69 -2.69 -15.57
CA PRO A 131 -3.99 -3.06 -16.81
C PRO A 131 -4.87 -3.84 -17.80
N ASP A 132 -5.94 -4.45 -17.33
CA ASP A 132 -6.85 -5.26 -18.16
C ASP A 132 -8.14 -4.50 -18.54
N LEU A 133 -8.51 -3.44 -17.80
CA LEU A 133 -9.79 -2.76 -17.95
C LEU A 133 -9.68 -1.28 -18.36
N GLY A 134 -8.60 -0.60 -17.98
CA GLY A 134 -8.35 0.81 -18.30
C GLY A 134 -8.37 1.74 -17.09
N ILE A 135 -8.86 2.96 -17.27
CA ILE A 135 -8.73 4.04 -16.29
C ILE A 135 -9.97 4.14 -15.41
N PHE A 136 -9.73 4.14 -14.10
CA PHE A 136 -10.75 4.37 -13.08
C PHE A 136 -10.44 5.61 -12.25
N MET A 137 -11.50 6.25 -11.73
CA MET A 137 -11.42 7.42 -10.88
C MET A 137 -12.42 7.32 -9.72
N THR A 138 -12.02 7.81 -8.57
CA THR A 138 -12.91 8.16 -7.46
C THR A 138 -12.54 9.51 -6.90
N LYS A 139 -13.46 10.17 -6.17
CA LYS A 139 -13.24 11.48 -5.59
C LYS A 139 -13.94 11.65 -4.25
N THR A 140 -13.51 12.64 -3.48
CA THR A 140 -14.13 13.01 -2.22
C THR A 140 -13.74 14.44 -1.78
N LYS A 141 -14.54 15.04 -0.91
CA LYS A 141 -14.16 16.28 -0.19
C LYS A 141 -13.40 16.01 1.10
N ASN A 142 -13.55 14.79 1.67
CA ASN A 142 -12.87 14.38 2.89
C ASN A 142 -11.93 13.21 2.59
N PRO A 143 -10.60 13.37 2.63
CA PRO A 143 -9.65 12.33 2.25
C PRO A 143 -9.71 11.08 3.17
N ALA A 144 -10.21 11.21 4.41
CA ALA A 144 -10.47 10.06 5.27
C ALA A 144 -11.71 9.24 4.84
N GLY A 145 -12.47 9.74 3.84
CA GLY A 145 -13.68 9.12 3.31
C GLY A 145 -14.99 9.65 3.92
N PRO A 146 -16.14 9.15 3.47
CA PRO A 146 -16.24 8.17 2.39
C PRO A 146 -15.82 8.74 1.03
N TRP A 147 -15.32 7.88 0.14
CA TRP A 147 -15.05 8.17 -1.25
C TRP A 147 -16.26 7.82 -2.12
N GLU A 148 -16.45 8.56 -3.21
CA GLU A 148 -17.53 8.27 -4.16
C GLU A 148 -17.30 6.92 -4.87
N PRO A 149 -18.35 6.29 -5.40
CA PRO A 149 -18.20 5.08 -6.21
C PRO A 149 -17.25 5.29 -7.40
N LEU A 150 -16.51 4.24 -7.75
CA LEU A 150 -15.58 4.26 -8.89
C LEU A 150 -16.29 4.58 -10.21
N VAL A 151 -15.72 5.51 -10.96
CA VAL A 151 -16.09 5.84 -12.33
C VAL A 151 -15.10 5.19 -13.29
N HIS A 152 -15.60 4.44 -14.30
CA HIS A 152 -14.79 3.90 -15.37
C HIS A 152 -14.60 4.97 -16.46
N VAL A 153 -13.52 5.74 -16.35
CA VAL A 153 -13.24 6.95 -17.17
C VAL A 153 -12.89 6.59 -18.61
N HIS A 154 -12.11 5.52 -18.80
CA HIS A 154 -11.66 5.08 -20.12
C HIS A 154 -11.49 3.57 -20.19
N LYS A 155 -12.17 2.94 -21.14
CA LYS A 155 -12.06 1.48 -21.39
C LYS A 155 -10.90 1.23 -22.33
N ALA A 156 -9.87 0.56 -21.83
CA ALA A 156 -8.69 0.20 -22.60
C ALA A 156 -7.99 -1.00 -21.96
N LYS A 157 -7.12 -1.65 -22.72
CA LYS A 157 -6.23 -2.69 -22.22
C LYS A 157 -4.79 -2.21 -22.30
N GLY A 158 -4.06 -2.29 -21.19
CA GLY A 158 -2.64 -1.96 -21.13
C GLY A 158 -2.32 -0.53 -20.71
N ILE A 159 -3.30 0.34 -20.47
CA ILE A 159 -3.06 1.68 -19.88
C ILE A 159 -2.80 1.52 -18.40
N ILE A 160 -1.70 2.12 -17.91
CA ILE A 160 -1.24 2.09 -16.52
C ILE A 160 -0.73 3.47 -16.08
N ASP A 161 -0.52 3.66 -14.78
CA ASP A 161 0.18 4.83 -14.20
C ASP A 161 -0.47 6.17 -14.55
N THR A 162 -1.77 6.23 -14.44
CA THR A 162 -2.58 7.36 -14.90
C THR A 162 -2.50 8.55 -13.97
N CYS A 163 -2.23 9.74 -14.51
CA CYS A 163 -2.16 11.00 -13.75
C CYS A 163 -3.07 12.04 -14.40
N PRO A 164 -4.14 12.50 -13.71
CA PRO A 164 -4.97 13.58 -14.21
C PRO A 164 -4.25 14.92 -14.06
N PHE A 165 -4.52 15.80 -14.99
CA PHE A 165 -3.98 17.15 -15.02
C PHE A 165 -5.04 18.13 -15.56
N TRP A 166 -5.33 19.18 -14.82
CA TRP A 166 -6.18 20.30 -15.24
C TRP A 166 -5.29 21.51 -15.56
N ASP A 167 -5.34 21.97 -16.80
CA ASP A 167 -4.57 23.13 -17.26
C ASP A 167 -5.33 24.44 -17.01
N GLU A 168 -4.61 25.54 -16.98
CA GLU A 168 -5.15 26.90 -16.73
C GLU A 168 -6.11 27.38 -17.82
N ASP A 169 -6.06 26.80 -19.03
CA ASP A 169 -6.98 27.09 -20.13
C ASP A 169 -8.36 26.41 -20.01
N GLY A 170 -8.58 25.68 -18.90
CA GLY A 170 -9.81 24.94 -18.60
C GLY A 170 -9.91 23.57 -19.24
N LYS A 171 -8.90 23.13 -19.97
CA LYS A 171 -8.79 21.75 -20.47
C LYS A 171 -8.21 20.84 -19.42
N ALA A 172 -8.49 19.55 -19.58
CA ALA A 172 -7.98 18.54 -18.70
C ALA A 172 -7.44 17.34 -19.48
N TYR A 173 -6.43 16.67 -18.91
CA TYR A 173 -5.68 15.61 -19.58
C TYR A 173 -5.38 14.48 -18.60
N ILE A 174 -5.10 13.29 -19.14
CA ILE A 174 -4.55 12.16 -18.40
C ILE A 174 -3.25 11.75 -19.08
N ALA A 175 -2.12 11.92 -18.37
CA ALA A 175 -0.85 11.33 -18.75
C ALA A 175 -0.80 9.88 -18.24
N HIS A 176 -0.18 8.95 -19.00
CA HIS A 176 -0.14 7.55 -18.61
C HIS A 176 1.00 6.78 -19.30
N GLY A 177 1.30 5.58 -18.80
CA GLY A 177 2.19 4.61 -19.40
C GLY A 177 1.43 3.42 -20.04
N TYR A 178 2.20 2.43 -20.52
CA TYR A 178 1.66 1.21 -21.12
C TYR A 178 2.33 -0.04 -20.55
N ALA A 179 1.53 -0.99 -20.10
CA ALA A 179 1.98 -2.32 -19.69
C ALA A 179 2.25 -3.20 -20.92
N GLY A 180 3.52 -3.47 -21.22
CA GLY A 180 3.90 -4.29 -22.38
C GLY A 180 3.24 -5.65 -22.42
N SER A 181 2.98 -6.27 -21.27
CA SER A 181 2.30 -7.56 -21.14
C SER A 181 0.81 -7.54 -21.56
N ARG A 182 0.19 -6.36 -21.72
CA ARG A 182 -1.21 -6.16 -22.12
C ARG A 182 -1.34 -5.39 -23.41
N ALA A 183 -0.58 -4.29 -23.57
CA ALA A 183 -0.61 -3.42 -24.75
C ALA A 183 0.24 -3.96 -25.92
N GLY A 184 1.20 -4.87 -25.65
CA GLY A 184 2.18 -5.33 -26.64
C GLY A 184 3.29 -4.33 -26.93
N VAL A 185 3.30 -3.18 -26.25
CA VAL A 185 4.32 -2.13 -26.30
C VAL A 185 4.51 -1.54 -24.90
N LYS A 186 5.73 -1.15 -24.55
CA LYS A 186 6.11 -0.45 -23.32
C LYS A 186 7.12 0.66 -23.64
N SER A 187 7.65 1.33 -22.65
CA SER A 187 8.68 2.37 -22.79
C SER A 187 8.20 3.60 -23.57
N ILE A 188 6.92 3.89 -23.54
CA ILE A 188 6.29 5.06 -24.15
C ILE A 188 5.32 5.71 -23.15
N LEU A 189 5.14 7.02 -23.26
CA LEU A 189 4.12 7.76 -22.53
C LEU A 189 3.01 8.21 -23.46
N GLY A 190 1.78 8.10 -22.98
CA GLY A 190 0.57 8.55 -23.65
C GLY A 190 -0.09 9.74 -22.97
N MET A 191 -0.96 10.40 -23.72
CA MET A 191 -1.81 11.49 -23.25
C MET A 191 -3.19 11.39 -23.89
N ILE A 192 -4.23 11.51 -23.05
CA ILE A 192 -5.62 11.61 -23.49
C ILE A 192 -6.23 12.88 -22.90
N GLU A 193 -6.96 13.66 -23.72
CA GLU A 193 -7.81 14.74 -23.20
C GLU A 193 -9.02 14.16 -22.47
N MET A 194 -9.39 14.76 -21.32
CA MET A 194 -10.58 14.35 -20.56
C MET A 194 -11.56 15.52 -20.40
N THR A 195 -12.80 15.19 -20.02
CA THR A 195 -13.79 16.19 -19.66
C THR A 195 -13.30 16.99 -18.44
N PRO A 196 -13.63 18.31 -18.32
CA PRO A 196 -13.17 19.13 -17.19
C PRO A 196 -13.62 18.62 -15.81
N ASP A 197 -14.72 17.86 -15.75
CA ASP A 197 -15.18 17.19 -14.53
C ASP A 197 -14.42 15.88 -14.20
N GLY A 198 -13.55 15.45 -15.12
CA GLY A 198 -12.68 14.27 -14.96
C GLY A 198 -13.38 12.91 -15.10
N THR A 199 -14.64 12.86 -15.53
CA THR A 199 -15.43 11.61 -15.52
C THR A 199 -15.33 10.78 -16.81
N ALA A 200 -14.81 11.37 -17.90
CA ALA A 200 -14.68 10.69 -19.19
C ALA A 200 -13.51 11.25 -20.00
N THR A 201 -12.99 10.46 -20.93
CA THR A 201 -11.99 10.92 -21.91
C THR A 201 -12.65 11.49 -23.16
N ILE A 202 -11.94 12.41 -23.84
CA ILE A 202 -12.35 13.06 -25.08
C ILE A 202 -11.28 12.81 -26.15
N GLY A 203 -11.71 12.32 -27.32
CA GLY A 203 -10.81 12.13 -28.45
C GLY A 203 -9.97 10.87 -28.37
N GLN A 204 -8.78 10.93 -28.97
CA GLN A 204 -7.91 9.76 -29.12
C GLN A 204 -6.70 9.84 -28.19
N ASP A 205 -6.29 8.69 -27.68
CA ASP A 205 -5.00 8.50 -27.04
C ASP A 205 -3.86 8.77 -28.04
N ARG A 206 -2.83 9.48 -27.57
CA ARG A 206 -1.65 9.83 -28.38
C ARG A 206 -0.38 9.55 -27.61
N VAL A 207 0.58 8.90 -28.27
CA VAL A 207 1.94 8.80 -27.76
C VAL A 207 2.57 10.19 -27.80
N ILE A 208 3.09 10.65 -26.67
CA ILE A 208 3.73 11.97 -26.50
C ILE A 208 5.24 11.87 -26.31
N TYR A 209 5.74 10.70 -25.92
CA TYR A 209 7.17 10.43 -25.75
C TYR A 209 7.48 8.96 -26.02
N ASP A 210 8.58 8.71 -26.73
CA ASP A 210 9.13 7.38 -27.00
C ASP A 210 10.50 7.24 -26.34
N GLY A 211 10.60 6.40 -25.32
CA GLY A 211 11.80 6.15 -24.55
C GLY A 211 12.55 4.88 -24.90
N HIS A 212 12.20 4.17 -25.98
CA HIS A 212 12.80 2.87 -26.30
C HIS A 212 14.34 2.87 -26.41
N ILE A 213 14.94 3.98 -26.80
CA ILE A 213 16.40 4.06 -27.01
C ILE A 213 17.11 4.55 -25.74
N GLU A 214 16.63 5.63 -25.13
CA GLU A 214 17.36 6.31 -24.05
C GLU A 214 16.74 6.05 -22.66
N ASN A 215 15.42 5.82 -22.60
CA ASN A 215 14.66 5.70 -21.36
C ASN A 215 13.80 4.43 -21.37
N GLU A 216 14.44 3.27 -21.59
CA GLU A 216 13.76 1.99 -21.59
C GLU A 216 12.96 1.80 -20.29
N THR A 217 11.74 1.27 -20.43
CA THR A 217 10.79 1.10 -19.31
C THR A 217 10.39 2.43 -18.66
N ILE A 218 10.30 3.53 -19.43
CA ILE A 218 9.71 4.77 -18.92
C ILE A 218 8.23 4.55 -18.67
N GLU A 219 7.77 4.94 -17.48
CA GLU A 219 6.40 4.74 -16.97
C GLU A 219 6.12 5.73 -15.83
N GLY A 220 5.07 5.55 -15.01
CA GLY A 220 4.90 6.31 -13.76
C GLY A 220 4.67 7.82 -13.92
N ALA A 221 4.09 8.26 -15.03
CA ALA A 221 3.95 9.67 -15.36
C ALA A 221 3.19 10.47 -14.31
N LYS A 222 3.80 11.53 -13.74
CA LYS A 222 3.17 12.49 -12.83
C LYS A 222 3.30 13.89 -13.41
N MET A 223 2.18 14.50 -13.76
CA MET A 223 2.15 15.78 -14.49
C MET A 223 1.90 16.96 -13.57
N TYR A 224 2.65 18.05 -13.83
CA TYR A 224 2.60 19.30 -13.08
C TYR A 224 2.71 20.52 -14.02
N LYS A 225 2.24 21.69 -13.55
CA LYS A 225 2.45 23.00 -14.20
C LYS A 225 3.39 23.85 -13.35
N VAL A 226 4.42 24.42 -13.97
CA VAL A 226 5.30 25.40 -13.34
C VAL A 226 5.54 26.55 -14.31
N GLY A 227 4.97 27.69 -14.03
CA GLY A 227 4.91 28.80 -14.98
C GLY A 227 4.28 28.37 -16.31
N ASP A 228 4.92 28.69 -17.44
CA ASP A 228 4.41 28.29 -18.77
C ASP A 228 4.76 26.85 -19.17
N TRP A 229 5.44 26.08 -18.31
CA TRP A 229 5.89 24.74 -18.65
C TRP A 229 5.00 23.66 -18.05
N SER A 230 4.69 22.67 -18.86
CA SER A 230 4.16 21.37 -18.41
C SER A 230 5.32 20.43 -18.15
N TYR A 231 5.38 19.85 -16.94
CA TYR A 231 6.40 18.89 -16.53
C TYR A 231 5.76 17.52 -16.33
N ILE A 232 6.47 16.48 -16.75
CA ILE A 232 6.13 15.09 -16.42
C ILE A 232 7.32 14.48 -15.69
N PHE A 233 7.11 14.09 -14.44
CA PHE A 233 8.07 13.30 -13.68
C PHE A 233 7.77 11.82 -13.95
N SER A 234 8.76 11.09 -14.46
CA SER A 234 8.55 9.73 -14.94
C SER A 234 9.82 8.91 -14.71
N PRO A 235 9.77 7.78 -13.99
CA PRO A 235 10.93 6.90 -13.85
C PRO A 235 11.17 6.10 -15.13
N ALA A 236 12.42 5.68 -15.33
CA ALA A 236 12.84 4.76 -16.38
C ALA A 236 13.78 3.69 -15.82
N GLY A 237 14.20 2.71 -16.60
CA GLY A 237 15.17 1.67 -16.23
C GLY A 237 14.62 0.55 -15.35
N GLY A 238 13.33 0.61 -14.98
CA GLY A 238 12.63 -0.40 -14.17
C GLY A 238 12.91 -0.33 -12.67
N VAL A 239 12.09 -1.04 -11.88
CA VAL A 239 12.00 -0.90 -10.42
C VAL A 239 13.25 -1.32 -9.63
N ALA A 240 14.13 -2.11 -10.21
CA ALA A 240 15.35 -2.61 -9.52
C ALA A 240 16.57 -1.73 -9.75
N THR A 241 16.66 -1.09 -10.92
CA THR A 241 17.85 -0.39 -11.41
C THR A 241 17.54 0.95 -12.04
N GLY A 242 16.32 1.47 -11.86
CA GLY A 242 15.82 2.66 -12.53
C GLY A 242 16.39 3.98 -11.99
N TRP A 243 15.98 5.02 -12.67
CA TRP A 243 16.32 6.41 -12.38
C TRP A 243 15.09 7.29 -12.61
N GLN A 244 15.16 8.55 -12.19
CA GLN A 244 14.07 9.52 -12.36
C GLN A 244 14.38 10.48 -13.51
N GLU A 245 13.52 10.43 -14.52
CA GLU A 245 13.46 11.42 -15.60
C GLU A 245 12.47 12.52 -15.27
N VAL A 246 12.74 13.73 -15.81
CA VAL A 246 11.77 14.81 -15.91
C VAL A 246 11.70 15.23 -17.37
N LEU A 247 10.49 15.32 -17.89
CA LEU A 247 10.18 15.82 -19.21
C LEU A 247 9.51 17.16 -19.07
N ARG A 248 9.80 18.13 -19.97
CA ARG A 248 9.10 19.42 -20.01
C ARG A 248 8.74 19.86 -21.42
N SER A 249 7.62 20.55 -21.53
CA SER A 249 7.15 21.14 -22.79
C SER A 249 6.32 22.39 -22.53
N LYS A 250 6.19 23.28 -23.53
CA LYS A 250 5.24 24.40 -23.51
C LYS A 250 3.81 23.98 -23.82
N SER A 251 3.61 22.74 -24.19
CA SER A 251 2.30 22.16 -24.49
C SER A 251 2.17 20.79 -23.83
N PRO A 252 1.00 20.43 -23.27
CA PRO A 252 0.75 19.08 -22.79
C PRO A 252 0.99 17.97 -23.85
N TRP A 253 0.89 18.33 -25.10
CA TRP A 253 1.11 17.40 -26.24
C TRP A 253 2.55 17.29 -26.70
N GLY A 254 3.49 18.01 -26.08
CA GLY A 254 4.88 18.07 -26.49
C GLY A 254 5.15 19.08 -27.64
N PRO A 255 6.33 19.01 -28.31
CA PRO A 255 7.39 18.03 -28.04
C PRO A 255 8.04 18.24 -26.67
N TYR A 256 8.52 17.16 -26.05
CA TYR A 256 9.14 17.20 -24.74
C TYR A 256 10.67 17.17 -24.83
N GLU A 257 11.31 18.03 -24.04
CA GLU A 257 12.72 17.89 -23.64
C GLU A 257 12.76 16.94 -22.44
N VAL A 258 13.84 16.16 -22.29
CA VAL A 258 14.00 15.18 -21.21
C VAL A 258 15.35 15.33 -20.53
N ARG A 259 15.40 15.09 -19.20
CA ARG A 259 16.63 15.07 -18.41
C ARG A 259 16.49 14.07 -17.25
N ASN A 260 17.55 13.26 -17.06
CA ASN A 260 17.73 12.48 -15.84
C ASN A 260 18.07 13.43 -14.68
N VAL A 261 17.30 13.39 -13.60
CA VAL A 261 17.40 14.31 -12.47
C VAL A 261 17.74 13.62 -11.15
N MET A 262 17.70 12.29 -11.12
CA MET A 262 18.15 11.47 -9.99
C MET A 262 18.43 10.05 -10.45
N ASP A 263 19.54 9.48 -10.03
CA ASP A 263 19.82 8.04 -10.11
C ASP A 263 20.39 7.52 -8.79
N GLN A 264 20.64 6.21 -8.69
CA GLN A 264 21.16 5.61 -7.46
C GLN A 264 22.52 6.19 -7.04
N GLY A 265 23.38 6.54 -7.99
CA GLY A 265 24.74 6.99 -7.72
C GLY A 265 25.52 6.01 -6.84
N ASN A 266 26.22 6.56 -5.84
CA ASN A 266 27.01 5.77 -4.90
C ASN A 266 26.24 5.29 -3.66
N THR A 267 24.91 5.42 -3.66
CA THR A 267 24.07 5.13 -2.49
C THR A 267 23.61 3.67 -2.42
N THR A 268 22.92 3.31 -1.35
CA THR A 268 22.28 2.00 -1.16
C THR A 268 20.79 2.03 -1.53
N ILE A 269 20.29 3.14 -2.08
CA ILE A 269 18.90 3.26 -2.52
C ILE A 269 18.84 2.93 -4.01
N ASN A 270 18.69 1.64 -4.32
CA ASN A 270 18.61 1.14 -5.70
C ASN A 270 17.33 1.59 -6.39
N GLY A 271 17.41 1.82 -7.68
CA GLY A 271 16.30 2.01 -8.57
C GLY A 271 15.23 2.99 -8.07
N PRO A 272 15.58 4.28 -7.77
CA PRO A 272 14.55 5.25 -7.40
C PRO A 272 13.46 5.25 -8.47
N HIS A 273 12.21 4.97 -8.06
CA HIS A 273 11.16 4.66 -9.02
C HIS A 273 9.82 5.16 -8.52
N GLN A 274 8.99 5.62 -9.43
CA GLN A 274 7.65 6.18 -9.21
C GLN A 274 7.55 7.07 -7.97
N GLY A 275 7.28 8.33 -8.17
CA GLY A 275 7.19 9.27 -7.07
C GLY A 275 6.47 10.55 -7.43
N ALA A 276 6.42 11.45 -6.47
CA ALA A 276 5.72 12.71 -6.60
C ALA A 276 6.49 13.86 -5.97
N TRP A 277 6.45 14.99 -6.64
CA TRP A 277 6.94 16.27 -6.14
C TRP A 277 5.87 16.99 -5.32
N VAL A 278 6.28 17.55 -4.19
CA VAL A 278 5.51 18.47 -3.36
C VAL A 278 6.40 19.58 -2.81
N ASP A 279 5.78 20.70 -2.42
CA ASP A 279 6.44 21.84 -1.78
C ASP A 279 6.04 21.96 -0.29
N THR A 280 6.76 22.81 0.46
CA THR A 280 6.36 23.21 1.81
C THR A 280 5.21 24.22 1.77
N PRO A 281 4.45 24.43 2.87
CA PRO A 281 3.31 25.36 2.89
C PRO A 281 3.65 26.80 2.48
N ASP A 282 4.90 27.24 2.69
CA ASP A 282 5.39 28.55 2.26
C ASP A 282 5.99 28.55 0.83
N GLY A 283 5.97 27.39 0.15
CA GLY A 283 6.46 27.22 -1.23
C GLY A 283 7.97 27.34 -1.41
N LYS A 284 8.76 27.38 -0.32
CA LYS A 284 10.22 27.64 -0.42
C LYS A 284 11.07 26.41 -0.55
N GLU A 285 10.61 25.28 -0.02
CA GLU A 285 11.31 24.01 -0.13
C GLU A 285 10.51 23.04 -0.98
N HIS A 286 11.23 22.25 -1.77
CA HIS A 286 10.66 21.22 -2.62
C HIS A 286 11.17 19.86 -2.19
N TRP A 287 10.30 18.87 -2.25
CA TRP A 287 10.56 17.52 -1.78
C TRP A 287 9.98 16.51 -2.75
N PHE A 288 10.63 15.34 -2.84
CA PHE A 288 10.21 14.26 -3.72
C PHE A 288 10.10 12.95 -2.94
N LEU A 289 8.92 12.32 -3.01
CA LEU A 289 8.73 10.98 -2.49
C LEU A 289 8.86 9.99 -3.64
N HIS A 290 9.52 8.87 -3.39
CA HIS A 290 9.64 7.77 -4.35
C HIS A 290 9.76 6.44 -3.58
N PHE A 291 9.62 5.30 -4.26
CA PHE A 291 9.89 4.04 -3.63
C PHE A 291 11.26 3.45 -4.00
N GLN A 292 11.70 2.51 -3.18
CA GLN A 292 12.79 1.57 -3.43
C GLN A 292 12.24 0.14 -3.31
N ASP A 293 12.53 -0.74 -4.27
CA ASP A 293 12.16 -2.15 -4.21
C ASP A 293 13.18 -2.93 -3.37
N LYS A 294 12.75 -3.40 -2.20
CA LYS A 294 13.54 -4.22 -1.26
C LYS A 294 13.16 -5.71 -1.30
N GLY A 295 12.78 -6.22 -2.46
CA GLY A 295 12.45 -7.63 -2.66
C GLY A 295 11.34 -8.10 -1.71
N PRO A 296 11.60 -9.05 -0.79
CA PRO A 296 10.57 -9.61 0.08
C PRO A 296 9.96 -8.59 1.06
N TYR A 297 10.61 -7.46 1.30
CA TYR A 297 10.10 -6.39 2.17
C TYR A 297 9.20 -5.40 1.44
N GLY A 298 9.10 -5.53 0.10
CA GLY A 298 8.26 -4.70 -0.74
C GLY A 298 8.90 -3.37 -1.13
N ARG A 299 8.07 -2.44 -1.56
CA ARG A 299 8.45 -1.14 -2.09
C ARG A 299 8.27 -0.06 -1.04
N VAL A 300 9.37 0.27 -0.35
CA VAL A 300 9.39 1.21 0.78
C VAL A 300 9.53 2.64 0.30
N VAL A 301 8.95 3.60 1.03
CA VAL A 301 8.87 5.00 0.60
C VAL A 301 10.02 5.82 1.18
N HIS A 302 10.72 6.53 0.30
CA HIS A 302 11.80 7.46 0.61
C HIS A 302 11.35 8.91 0.40
N LEU A 303 11.95 9.82 1.15
CA LEU A 303 11.80 11.27 1.00
C LEU A 303 13.13 11.87 0.59
N GLN A 304 13.16 12.65 -0.49
CA GLN A 304 14.36 13.33 -0.98
C GLN A 304 14.17 14.84 -0.99
N PRO A 305 15.20 15.65 -0.65
CA PRO A 305 15.18 17.07 -0.99
C PRO A 305 15.15 17.22 -2.51
N MET A 306 14.55 18.30 -3.00
CA MET A 306 14.54 18.66 -4.42
C MET A 306 14.81 20.15 -4.56
N GLU A 307 15.59 20.52 -5.55
CA GLU A 307 15.92 21.92 -5.85
C GLU A 307 15.63 22.24 -7.33
N TRP A 308 14.89 23.30 -7.59
CA TRP A 308 14.75 23.86 -8.92
C TRP A 308 15.95 24.74 -9.25
N ARG A 309 16.65 24.42 -10.35
CA ARG A 309 17.78 25.21 -10.83
C ARG A 309 17.32 26.37 -11.71
N GLU A 310 18.21 27.34 -11.94
CA GLU A 310 17.93 28.54 -12.75
C GLU A 310 17.53 28.20 -14.20
N ASP A 311 17.99 27.08 -14.73
CA ASP A 311 17.64 26.59 -16.08
C ASP A 311 16.24 25.95 -16.16
N GLY A 312 15.53 25.92 -15.02
CA GLY A 312 14.16 25.37 -14.90
C GLY A 312 14.11 23.84 -14.81
N TRP A 313 15.23 23.17 -14.57
CA TRP A 313 15.25 21.73 -14.29
C TRP A 313 15.40 21.48 -12.79
N PRO A 314 14.70 20.45 -12.25
CA PRO A 314 14.93 20.05 -10.87
C PRO A 314 16.15 19.14 -10.75
N VAL A 315 16.74 19.11 -9.55
CA VAL A 315 17.65 18.06 -9.09
C VAL A 315 17.04 17.43 -7.84
N ILE A 316 16.93 16.11 -7.79
CA ILE A 316 16.31 15.37 -6.70
C ILE A 316 17.40 14.64 -5.91
N GLY A 317 17.40 14.79 -4.58
CA GLY A 317 18.48 14.32 -3.72
C GLY A 317 19.59 15.35 -3.57
N VAL A 318 20.84 14.90 -3.53
CA VAL A 318 22.04 15.76 -3.51
C VAL A 318 22.85 15.50 -4.77
N ASP A 319 23.45 16.55 -5.31
CA ASP A 319 24.29 16.48 -6.52
C ASP A 319 25.75 16.70 -6.10
N PRO A 320 26.51 15.61 -5.82
CA PRO A 320 27.85 15.75 -5.23
C PRO A 320 28.93 16.18 -6.23
N ASP A 321 28.72 16.00 -7.52
CA ASP A 321 29.68 16.30 -8.58
C ASP A 321 29.26 17.45 -9.51
N GLY A 322 28.03 17.94 -9.35
CA GLY A 322 27.53 19.12 -10.08
C GLY A 322 27.09 18.83 -11.52
N ASP A 323 26.83 17.57 -11.85
CA ASP A 323 26.43 17.18 -13.23
C ASP A 323 24.94 17.39 -13.52
N GLY A 324 24.15 17.76 -12.50
CA GLY A 324 22.70 18.02 -12.59
C GLY A 324 21.83 16.80 -12.30
N ARG A 325 22.41 15.67 -11.92
CA ARG A 325 21.72 14.48 -11.42
C ARG A 325 21.95 14.36 -9.92
N GLY A 326 20.86 14.16 -9.18
CA GLY A 326 20.97 13.96 -7.75
C GLY A 326 21.15 12.49 -7.38
N GLU A 327 21.72 12.26 -6.20
CA GLU A 327 21.80 10.96 -5.54
C GLU A 327 20.84 10.95 -4.33
N PRO A 328 20.09 9.85 -4.07
CA PRO A 328 19.20 9.76 -2.92
C PRO A 328 19.93 9.91 -1.58
N VAL A 329 19.31 10.58 -0.60
CA VAL A 329 19.85 10.68 0.76
C VAL A 329 19.29 9.60 1.68
N MET A 330 20.15 8.98 2.50
CA MET A 330 19.71 8.08 3.58
C MET A 330 19.31 8.82 4.85
N LYS A 331 19.92 9.96 5.11
CA LYS A 331 19.66 10.80 6.28
C LYS A 331 19.73 12.26 5.87
N TYR A 332 18.75 13.05 6.30
CA TYR A 332 18.71 14.48 5.99
C TYR A 332 17.99 15.27 7.08
N ARG A 333 17.99 16.61 6.98
CA ARG A 333 17.15 17.48 7.80
C ARG A 333 15.67 17.30 7.42
N LYS A 334 14.77 17.44 8.37
CA LYS A 334 13.33 17.44 8.09
C LYS A 334 12.92 18.66 7.24
N PRO A 335 11.84 18.55 6.44
CA PRO A 335 11.23 19.69 5.77
C PRO A 335 10.91 20.82 6.76
N ASN A 336 11.19 22.07 6.38
CA ASN A 336 10.79 23.22 7.18
C ASN A 336 9.35 23.62 6.85
N VAL A 337 8.41 22.97 7.50
CA VAL A 337 6.96 23.26 7.36
C VAL A 337 6.47 24.37 8.30
N GLY A 338 7.39 25.14 8.90
CA GLY A 338 7.08 26.25 9.81
C GLY A 338 6.68 25.84 11.22
N LYS A 339 6.50 24.55 11.50
CA LYS A 339 6.11 23.96 12.80
C LYS A 339 6.83 22.64 13.03
N THR A 340 6.94 22.25 14.30
CA THR A 340 7.42 20.92 14.67
C THR A 340 6.25 20.04 15.08
N TYR A 341 6.19 18.83 14.53
CA TYR A 341 5.16 17.85 14.82
C TYR A 341 5.76 16.66 15.58
N PRO A 342 4.97 16.01 16.46
CA PRO A 342 5.42 14.82 17.17
C PRO A 342 5.62 13.65 16.19
N ALA A 343 6.52 12.73 16.57
CA ALA A 343 6.70 11.49 15.84
C ALA A 343 5.40 10.66 15.87
N VAL A 344 4.97 10.20 14.72
CA VAL A 344 3.86 9.25 14.56
C VAL A 344 4.21 8.28 13.43
N ASN A 345 3.65 7.07 13.48
CA ASN A 345 3.85 6.04 12.47
C ASN A 345 2.51 5.36 12.13
N PRO A 346 2.39 4.70 10.97
CA PRO A 346 1.29 3.80 10.69
C PRO A 346 1.15 2.74 11.79
N VAL A 347 -0.08 2.47 12.21
CA VAL A 347 -0.37 1.45 13.21
C VAL A 347 -0.03 0.07 12.65
N GLU A 348 0.56 -0.80 13.47
CA GLU A 348 1.00 -2.15 13.09
C GLU A 348 0.54 -3.23 14.08
N SER A 349 0.05 -2.84 15.25
CA SER A 349 -0.51 -3.73 16.27
C SER A 349 -2.00 -3.47 16.44
N ASP A 350 -2.77 -4.47 16.88
CA ASP A 350 -4.22 -4.33 17.09
C ASP A 350 -4.64 -5.09 18.35
N GLU A 351 -5.37 -4.40 19.22
CA GLU A 351 -5.98 -4.99 20.43
C GLU A 351 -7.44 -5.41 20.18
N PHE A 352 -7.95 -5.17 18.98
CA PHE A 352 -9.31 -5.48 18.52
C PHE A 352 -10.43 -4.93 19.43
N ASP A 353 -10.19 -3.79 20.06
CA ASP A 353 -11.11 -3.10 20.98
C ASP A 353 -12.11 -2.17 20.26
N SER A 354 -12.15 -2.23 18.93
CA SER A 354 -13.08 -1.50 18.06
C SER A 354 -14.12 -2.43 17.43
N THR A 355 -15.22 -1.86 16.95
CA THR A 355 -16.23 -2.58 16.15
C THR A 355 -15.79 -2.81 14.70
N THR A 356 -14.63 -2.27 14.29
CA THR A 356 -14.05 -2.41 12.96
C THR A 356 -12.59 -2.79 13.06
N LEU A 357 -12.08 -3.41 12.02
CA LEU A 357 -10.65 -3.69 11.88
C LEU A 357 -9.84 -2.38 11.80
N GLY A 358 -8.63 -2.41 12.35
CA GLY A 358 -7.66 -1.33 12.18
C GLY A 358 -7.31 -1.12 10.70
N LEU A 359 -6.96 0.12 10.33
CA LEU A 359 -6.70 0.51 8.94
C LEU A 359 -5.46 -0.17 8.31
N GLN A 360 -4.61 -0.81 9.09
CA GLN A 360 -3.45 -1.59 8.61
C GLN A 360 -3.85 -2.93 7.99
N TRP A 361 -5.05 -3.42 8.27
CA TRP A 361 -5.50 -4.72 7.81
C TRP A 361 -6.10 -4.67 6.40
N GLN A 362 -5.74 -5.66 5.60
CA GLN A 362 -6.29 -5.87 4.27
C GLN A 362 -6.61 -7.36 4.07
N TRP A 363 -7.73 -7.63 3.43
CA TRP A 363 -8.05 -8.96 2.91
C TRP A 363 -7.30 -9.19 1.61
N LYS A 364 -6.90 -10.42 1.36
CA LYS A 364 -6.20 -10.79 0.13
C LYS A 364 -7.10 -10.79 -1.12
N GLY A 365 -8.38 -10.78 -0.94
CA GLY A 365 -9.39 -10.68 -1.98
C GLY A 365 -10.57 -9.84 -1.55
N ASN A 366 -11.64 -9.86 -2.33
CA ASN A 366 -12.82 -9.05 -2.09
C ASN A 366 -13.55 -9.50 -0.81
N PRO A 367 -13.75 -8.62 0.19
CA PRO A 367 -14.26 -9.01 1.50
C PRO A 367 -15.71 -9.48 1.46
N ASN A 368 -16.02 -10.38 2.40
CA ASN A 368 -17.39 -10.82 2.67
C ASN A 368 -17.72 -10.59 4.14
N ALA A 369 -18.90 -10.10 4.43
CA ALA A 369 -19.38 -9.81 5.79
C ALA A 369 -19.38 -11.06 6.72
N LEU A 370 -19.38 -12.27 6.14
CA LEU A 370 -19.34 -13.53 6.88
C LEU A 370 -17.92 -13.99 7.28
N TRP A 371 -16.89 -13.21 6.97
CA TRP A 371 -15.52 -13.62 7.26
C TRP A 371 -15.07 -13.29 8.67
N HIS A 372 -15.62 -12.22 9.27
CA HIS A 372 -15.19 -11.78 10.59
C HIS A 372 -16.27 -11.07 11.38
N PHE A 373 -16.01 -10.93 12.68
CA PHE A 373 -16.77 -10.12 13.62
C PHE A 373 -15.82 -9.50 14.65
N CYS A 374 -15.89 -8.20 14.83
CA CYS A 374 -15.14 -7.48 15.86
C CYS A 374 -16.06 -7.27 17.08
N GLU A 375 -15.77 -7.95 18.20
CA GLU A 375 -16.51 -7.84 19.46
C GLU A 375 -15.79 -6.83 20.38
N ALA A 376 -16.15 -5.56 20.23
CA ALA A 376 -15.49 -4.46 20.95
C ALA A 376 -15.60 -4.56 22.48
N ASN A 377 -16.66 -5.17 23.01
CA ASN A 377 -16.85 -5.28 24.48
C ASN A 377 -15.83 -6.23 25.12
N THR A 378 -15.36 -7.21 24.38
CA THR A 378 -14.36 -8.20 24.84
C THR A 378 -12.97 -7.93 24.29
N GLY A 379 -12.84 -6.99 23.33
CA GLY A 379 -11.58 -6.77 22.60
C GLY A 379 -11.18 -8.02 21.83
N THR A 380 -12.08 -8.58 21.00
CA THR A 380 -11.83 -9.86 20.31
C THR A 380 -12.21 -9.74 18.84
N LEU A 381 -11.29 -10.12 17.98
CA LEU A 381 -11.58 -10.41 16.57
C LEU A 381 -11.95 -11.88 16.43
N ARG A 382 -13.12 -12.17 15.87
CA ARG A 382 -13.52 -13.52 15.45
C ARG A 382 -13.37 -13.68 13.93
N LEU A 383 -12.60 -14.67 13.49
CA LEU A 383 -12.50 -15.08 12.10
C LEU A 383 -13.27 -16.38 11.91
N PHE A 384 -14.30 -16.35 11.07
CA PHE A 384 -15.08 -17.55 10.75
C PHE A 384 -14.35 -18.39 9.71
N SER A 385 -14.36 -19.70 9.91
CA SER A 385 -13.76 -20.66 8.98
C SER A 385 -14.50 -20.60 7.62
N GLN A 386 -13.79 -20.25 6.56
CA GLN A 386 -14.32 -20.22 5.20
C GLN A 386 -13.76 -21.38 4.37
N LYS A 387 -14.58 -21.89 3.44
CA LYS A 387 -14.06 -22.82 2.45
C LYS A 387 -13.04 -22.11 1.57
N THR A 388 -11.85 -22.66 1.44
CA THR A 388 -10.93 -22.28 0.38
C THR A 388 -11.55 -22.67 -0.97
N SER A 389 -11.06 -22.09 -2.06
CA SER A 389 -11.37 -22.57 -3.42
C SER A 389 -11.08 -24.08 -3.50
N ASP A 390 -11.34 -24.72 -4.63
CA ASP A 390 -11.07 -26.16 -4.84
C ASP A 390 -9.59 -26.55 -4.61
N SER A 391 -8.73 -25.57 -4.43
CA SER A 391 -7.34 -25.72 -3.98
C SER A 391 -7.23 -25.60 -2.46
N PRO A 392 -6.63 -26.56 -1.74
CA PRO A 392 -6.42 -26.46 -0.29
C PRO A 392 -5.32 -25.44 0.11
N ARG A 393 -4.69 -24.76 -0.85
CA ARG A 393 -3.57 -23.84 -0.61
C ARG A 393 -4.04 -22.48 -0.10
N LEU A 394 -3.38 -21.97 0.94
CA LEU A 394 -3.63 -20.59 1.41
C LEU A 394 -3.30 -19.53 0.36
N TYR A 395 -2.43 -19.86 -0.62
CA TYR A 395 -2.15 -18.95 -1.73
C TYR A 395 -3.40 -18.57 -2.54
N ASP A 396 -4.37 -19.47 -2.63
CA ASP A 396 -5.60 -19.29 -3.40
C ASP A 396 -6.80 -18.86 -2.52
N ALA A 397 -6.59 -18.61 -1.22
CA ALA A 397 -7.64 -18.18 -0.31
C ALA A 397 -7.74 -16.65 -0.26
N SER A 398 -8.94 -16.10 -0.47
CA SER A 398 -9.21 -14.66 -0.43
C SER A 398 -9.37 -14.12 0.98
N ASN A 399 -9.82 -14.95 1.92
CA ASN A 399 -10.13 -14.58 3.30
C ASN A 399 -8.92 -14.58 4.26
N LEU A 400 -7.73 -14.34 3.74
CA LEU A 400 -6.54 -14.08 4.56
C LEU A 400 -6.54 -12.61 5.00
N LEU A 401 -6.50 -12.37 6.30
CA LEU A 401 -6.41 -11.04 6.89
C LEU A 401 -4.95 -10.69 7.14
N LEU A 402 -4.38 -9.85 6.29
CA LEU A 402 -2.95 -9.60 6.22
C LEU A 402 -2.62 -8.14 6.45
N GLN A 403 -1.39 -7.86 6.90
CA GLN A 403 -0.80 -6.53 6.88
C GLN A 403 0.60 -6.56 6.28
N LYS A 404 1.07 -5.41 5.81
CA LYS A 404 2.40 -5.19 5.27
C LYS A 404 3.45 -5.43 6.35
N PHE A 405 4.65 -5.89 5.98
CA PHE A 405 5.78 -5.91 6.90
C PHE A 405 6.11 -4.47 7.33
N PRO A 406 6.22 -4.17 8.63
CA PRO A 406 6.48 -2.82 9.11
C PRO A 406 7.98 -2.48 9.17
N ALA A 407 8.84 -3.47 8.96
CA ALA A 407 10.30 -3.36 8.97
C ALA A 407 10.94 -4.65 8.42
N GLU A 408 12.26 -4.63 8.25
CA GLU A 408 13.03 -5.80 7.82
C GLU A 408 13.27 -6.81 8.96
N ASN A 409 13.17 -6.35 10.21
CA ASN A 409 13.33 -7.16 11.41
C ASN A 409 12.20 -6.84 12.38
N PHE A 410 11.38 -7.83 12.68
CA PHE A 410 10.28 -7.69 13.64
C PHE A 410 9.77 -9.05 14.11
N THR A 411 9.00 -9.04 15.18
CA THR A 411 8.28 -10.18 15.72
C THR A 411 6.78 -9.87 15.75
N ALA A 412 5.97 -10.68 15.07
CA ALA A 412 4.51 -10.65 15.15
C ALA A 412 4.02 -11.76 16.08
N THR A 413 3.15 -11.42 17.04
CA THR A 413 2.55 -12.40 17.96
C THR A 413 1.06 -12.19 18.02
N ALA A 414 0.27 -13.26 17.87
CA ALA A 414 -1.18 -13.28 18.07
C ALA A 414 -1.51 -14.13 19.30
N LYS A 415 -2.42 -13.66 20.17
CA LYS A 415 -3.03 -14.47 21.23
C LYS A 415 -4.37 -14.96 20.71
N VAL A 416 -4.52 -16.29 20.61
CA VAL A 416 -5.62 -16.91 19.87
C VAL A 416 -6.27 -18.04 20.67
N GLN A 417 -7.54 -18.32 20.35
CA GLN A 417 -8.23 -19.54 20.74
C GLN A 417 -9.06 -20.07 19.56
N PHE A 418 -8.86 -21.32 19.20
CA PHE A 418 -9.54 -21.95 18.07
C PHE A 418 -10.73 -22.78 18.51
N PHE A 419 -11.86 -22.59 17.87
CA PHE A 419 -13.13 -23.30 18.10
C PHE A 419 -13.60 -23.95 16.80
N PRO A 420 -13.14 -25.17 16.50
CA PRO A 420 -13.59 -25.86 15.30
C PRO A 420 -15.07 -26.23 15.41
N ARG A 421 -15.71 -26.34 14.26
CA ARG A 421 -17.10 -26.76 14.18
C ARG A 421 -17.33 -28.10 14.85
N LYS A 422 -18.47 -28.21 15.57
CA LYS A 422 -18.92 -29.46 16.16
C LYS A 422 -20.24 -29.88 15.52
N ARG A 423 -20.33 -31.15 15.12
CA ARG A 423 -21.57 -31.76 14.64
C ARG A 423 -21.92 -32.94 15.55
N ASN A 424 -23.15 -32.90 16.11
CA ASN A 424 -23.60 -33.90 17.08
C ASN A 424 -22.61 -34.11 18.26
N GLY A 425 -22.03 -33.00 18.75
CA GLY A 425 -21.06 -33.01 19.85
C GLY A 425 -19.65 -33.48 19.49
N LYS A 426 -19.39 -33.87 18.24
CA LYS A 426 -18.07 -34.28 17.75
C LYS A 426 -17.44 -33.15 16.92
N VAL A 427 -16.15 -32.92 17.13
CA VAL A 427 -15.36 -31.98 16.32
C VAL A 427 -15.27 -32.50 14.87
N GLU A 428 -15.58 -31.67 13.91
CA GLU A 428 -15.36 -31.95 12.50
C GLU A 428 -13.87 -31.74 12.13
N THR A 429 -13.40 -32.50 11.16
CA THR A 429 -12.00 -32.48 10.72
C THR A 429 -11.82 -31.54 9.53
N GLY A 430 -10.61 -31.01 9.33
CA GLY A 430 -10.24 -30.24 8.15
C GLY A 430 -10.42 -28.72 8.30
N GLU A 431 -10.75 -28.21 9.49
CA GLU A 431 -10.63 -26.78 9.80
C GLU A 431 -9.25 -26.48 10.37
N ARG A 432 -8.67 -25.35 9.92
CA ARG A 432 -7.38 -24.87 10.40
C ARG A 432 -7.36 -23.35 10.48
N ALA A 433 -6.72 -22.82 11.52
CA ALA A 433 -6.65 -21.40 11.79
C ALA A 433 -5.32 -21.02 12.45
N GLY A 434 -4.80 -19.84 12.15
CA GLY A 434 -3.52 -19.43 12.72
C GLY A 434 -2.92 -18.19 12.12
N ILE A 435 -1.57 -18.17 12.08
CA ILE A 435 -0.75 -17.07 11.57
C ILE A 435 0.00 -17.51 10.30
N ALA A 436 0.11 -16.60 9.32
CA ALA A 436 0.79 -16.88 8.06
C ALA A 436 1.74 -15.76 7.65
N VAL A 437 2.77 -16.11 6.89
CA VAL A 437 3.62 -15.22 6.12
C VAL A 437 3.46 -15.55 4.65
N MET A 438 3.04 -14.56 3.85
CA MET A 438 2.62 -14.75 2.47
C MET A 438 3.50 -13.98 1.49
N GLY A 439 4.12 -14.69 0.56
CA GLY A 439 4.79 -14.25 -0.65
C GLY A 439 4.57 -15.30 -1.74
N TYR A 440 5.41 -15.38 -2.75
CA TYR A 440 5.44 -16.52 -3.68
C TYR A 440 5.84 -17.82 -2.97
N ASN A 441 6.81 -17.73 -2.04
CA ASN A 441 6.94 -18.71 -0.97
C ASN A 441 6.09 -18.22 0.19
N TYR A 442 5.38 -19.16 0.82
CA TYR A 442 4.65 -18.86 2.04
C TYR A 442 4.77 -20.01 3.04
N ALA A 443 4.56 -19.68 4.29
CA ALA A 443 4.37 -20.66 5.35
C ALA A 443 3.30 -20.19 6.33
N ALA A 444 2.65 -21.15 6.98
CA ALA A 444 1.64 -20.88 7.99
C ALA A 444 1.77 -21.86 9.15
N MET A 445 1.63 -21.36 10.38
CA MET A 445 1.47 -22.15 11.58
C MET A 445 0.02 -22.10 12.02
N ALA A 446 -0.63 -23.25 12.12
CA ALA A 446 -2.05 -23.40 12.38
C ALA A 446 -2.37 -24.37 13.50
N ILE A 447 -3.49 -24.13 14.18
CA ILE A 447 -4.20 -25.13 14.96
C ILE A 447 -5.18 -25.81 14.00
N GLU A 448 -5.08 -27.12 13.84
CA GLU A 448 -5.87 -27.91 12.91
C GLU A 448 -6.70 -28.99 13.65
N SER A 449 -7.96 -29.15 13.24
CA SER A 449 -8.83 -30.22 13.75
C SER A 449 -8.67 -31.47 12.89
N ARG A 450 -8.25 -32.60 13.51
CA ARG A 450 -8.10 -33.91 12.87
C ARG A 450 -9.00 -34.96 13.53
N ALA A 451 -9.14 -36.13 12.91
CA ALA A 451 -10.04 -37.17 13.37
C ALA A 451 -9.75 -37.66 14.80
N ASP A 452 -8.50 -37.59 15.24
CA ASP A 452 -8.03 -38.07 16.55
C ASP A 452 -7.65 -36.93 17.52
N GLY A 453 -7.97 -35.66 17.18
CA GLY A 453 -7.74 -34.51 18.05
C GLY A 453 -7.19 -33.28 17.33
N PHE A 454 -6.52 -32.40 18.08
CA PHE A 454 -5.96 -31.17 17.57
C PHE A 454 -4.46 -31.28 17.32
N TYR A 455 -4.01 -30.63 16.30
CA TYR A 455 -2.61 -30.54 15.93
C TYR A 455 -2.17 -29.10 15.76
N LEU A 456 -1.00 -28.79 16.26
CA LEU A 456 -0.27 -27.62 15.78
C LEU A 456 0.51 -28.08 14.55
N THR A 457 0.29 -27.38 13.42
CA THR A 457 0.90 -27.73 12.13
C THR A 457 1.68 -26.55 11.58
N GLU A 458 2.74 -26.85 10.85
CA GLU A 458 3.35 -25.90 9.93
C GLU A 458 3.24 -26.45 8.52
N VAL A 459 2.75 -25.62 7.62
CA VAL A 459 2.68 -25.88 6.20
C VAL A 459 3.51 -24.86 5.43
N MET A 460 4.10 -25.28 4.31
CA MET A 460 4.92 -24.44 3.46
C MET A 460 4.66 -24.73 1.98
N ALA A 461 4.62 -23.68 1.15
CA ALA A 461 4.67 -23.80 -0.30
C ALA A 461 5.81 -22.95 -0.86
N LYS A 462 6.58 -23.51 -1.78
CA LYS A 462 7.64 -22.79 -2.52
C LYS A 462 7.15 -22.50 -3.93
N SER A 463 7.31 -21.25 -4.38
CA SER A 463 6.82 -20.80 -5.71
C SER A 463 5.34 -21.14 -5.95
N ALA A 464 4.48 -20.79 -5.00
CA ALA A 464 3.05 -21.09 -5.05
C ALA A 464 2.36 -20.51 -6.29
N ASN A 465 2.87 -19.37 -6.80
CA ASN A 465 2.44 -18.75 -8.06
C ASN A 465 2.63 -19.64 -9.31
N LYS A 466 3.45 -20.68 -9.21
CA LYS A 466 3.65 -21.68 -10.28
C LYS A 466 2.77 -22.94 -10.10
N GLY A 467 1.81 -22.89 -9.18
CA GLY A 467 0.91 -24.03 -8.91
C GLY A 467 1.51 -25.10 -7.98
N ASN A 468 2.67 -24.86 -7.39
CA ASN A 468 3.29 -25.82 -6.48
C ASN A 468 2.41 -26.06 -5.24
N PRO A 469 2.35 -27.32 -4.71
CA PRO A 469 1.50 -27.67 -3.60
C PRO A 469 1.99 -27.08 -2.27
N GLU A 470 1.07 -26.98 -1.34
CA GLU A 470 1.35 -26.80 0.07
C GLU A 470 1.76 -28.16 0.69
N ASN A 471 2.83 -28.17 1.47
CA ASN A 471 3.33 -29.37 2.13
C ASN A 471 3.35 -29.16 3.64
N GLU A 472 2.92 -30.17 4.38
CA GLU A 472 3.10 -30.22 5.82
C GLU A 472 4.59 -30.42 6.15
N VAL A 473 5.16 -29.48 6.90
CA VAL A 473 6.56 -29.51 7.36
C VAL A 473 6.64 -30.20 8.70
N LYS A 474 5.69 -29.90 9.60
CA LYS A 474 5.65 -30.45 10.96
C LYS A 474 4.22 -30.48 11.49
N ALA A 475 3.90 -31.52 12.24
CA ALA A 475 2.66 -31.61 12.99
C ALA A 475 2.94 -32.20 14.38
N VAL A 476 2.32 -31.64 15.42
CA VAL A 476 2.41 -32.10 16.82
C VAL A 476 1.03 -32.07 17.44
N LYS A 477 0.62 -33.14 18.06
CA LYS A 477 -0.67 -33.22 18.78
C LYS A 477 -0.66 -32.32 20.00
N ILE A 478 -1.73 -31.55 20.18
CA ILE A 478 -1.89 -30.55 21.26
C ILE A 478 -3.27 -30.65 21.91
N ASP A 479 -3.44 -29.96 23.05
CA ASP A 479 -4.75 -29.66 23.63
C ASP A 479 -5.32 -28.43 22.93
N GLY A 480 -6.14 -28.62 21.89
CA GLY A 480 -6.50 -27.57 20.94
C GLY A 480 -7.59 -26.59 21.37
N ASP A 481 -8.24 -26.80 22.53
CA ASP A 481 -9.25 -25.90 23.08
C ASP A 481 -8.69 -24.82 24.02
N LYS A 482 -7.37 -24.75 24.13
CA LYS A 482 -6.67 -23.78 24.99
C LYS A 482 -6.25 -22.54 24.23
N VAL A 483 -6.15 -21.42 24.97
CA VAL A 483 -5.50 -20.22 24.48
C VAL A 483 -4.05 -20.51 24.12
N MET A 484 -3.62 -20.07 22.95
CA MET A 484 -2.25 -20.16 22.45
C MET A 484 -1.73 -18.80 22.01
N TYR A 485 -0.41 -18.66 22.02
CA TYR A 485 0.29 -17.53 21.46
C TYR A 485 1.08 -18.04 20.24
N LEU A 486 0.66 -17.61 19.07
CA LEU A 486 1.32 -17.93 17.81
C LEU A 486 2.20 -16.76 17.42
N ARG A 487 3.45 -17.05 17.06
CA ARG A 487 4.46 -16.05 16.79
C ARG A 487 5.22 -16.35 15.51
N VAL A 488 5.56 -15.29 14.76
CA VAL A 488 6.55 -15.34 13.69
C VAL A 488 7.58 -14.25 13.92
N THR A 489 8.87 -14.59 13.80
CA THR A 489 9.98 -13.64 13.82
C THR A 489 10.55 -13.55 12.42
N VAL A 490 10.53 -12.34 11.86
CA VAL A 490 11.11 -12.00 10.57
C VAL A 490 12.48 -11.38 10.78
N ARG A 491 13.47 -11.84 10.01
CA ARG A 491 14.86 -11.38 10.08
C ARG A 491 15.42 -11.12 8.68
N ASN A 492 16.12 -10.01 8.54
CA ASN A 492 16.96 -9.77 7.37
C ASN A 492 18.22 -10.63 7.50
N VAL A 493 18.47 -11.48 6.50
CA VAL A 493 19.64 -12.38 6.41
C VAL A 493 20.52 -12.06 5.19
N GLY A 494 20.27 -10.93 4.55
CA GLY A 494 21.07 -10.41 3.46
C GLY A 494 22.45 -9.92 3.89
N PRO A 495 23.30 -9.48 2.95
CA PRO A 495 24.59 -8.90 3.26
C PRO A 495 24.42 -7.62 4.10
N LYS A 496 25.48 -7.24 4.85
CA LYS A 496 25.47 -6.06 5.71
C LYS A 496 25.24 -4.75 4.93
N VAL A 497 25.75 -4.68 3.71
CA VAL A 497 25.53 -3.57 2.78
C VAL A 497 24.68 -4.11 1.64
N GLN A 498 23.51 -3.52 1.45
CA GLN A 498 22.50 -3.94 0.47
C GLN A 498 22.38 -2.81 -0.57
N LYS A 499 22.87 -3.04 -1.78
CA LYS A 499 22.86 -2.07 -2.88
C LYS A 499 21.90 -2.44 -4.00
N GLU A 500 21.65 -3.74 -4.14
CA GLU A 500 20.81 -4.29 -5.20
C GLU A 500 19.54 -4.89 -4.60
N LYS A 501 18.48 -4.95 -5.38
CA LYS A 501 17.23 -5.60 -4.97
C LYS A 501 17.45 -7.02 -4.43
N ASP A 502 18.31 -7.79 -5.06
CA ASP A 502 18.58 -9.18 -4.71
C ASP A 502 19.45 -9.35 -3.45
N ASP A 503 19.99 -8.28 -2.91
CA ASP A 503 20.67 -8.27 -1.61
C ASP A 503 19.69 -8.37 -0.45
N TYR A 504 18.44 -7.94 -0.65
CA TYR A 504 17.39 -7.99 0.37
C TYR A 504 16.86 -9.42 0.49
N LYS A 505 17.36 -10.13 1.49
CA LYS A 505 16.99 -11.53 1.80
C LYS A 505 16.45 -11.60 3.20
N GLY A 506 15.39 -12.38 3.39
CA GLY A 506 14.79 -12.56 4.70
C GLY A 506 14.40 -13.99 4.97
N GLU A 507 14.24 -14.27 6.25
CA GLU A 507 13.65 -15.51 6.73
C GLU A 507 12.56 -15.22 7.77
N ALA A 508 11.58 -16.13 7.87
CA ALA A 508 10.57 -16.13 8.91
C ALA A 508 10.64 -17.44 9.68
N VAL A 509 10.67 -17.35 11.01
CA VAL A 509 10.70 -18.49 11.93
C VAL A 509 9.47 -18.45 12.80
N PHE A 510 8.72 -19.56 12.83
CA PHE A 510 7.53 -19.70 13.68
C PHE A 510 7.89 -20.21 15.07
N SER A 511 7.13 -19.79 16.05
CA SER A 511 7.19 -20.30 17.42
C SER A 511 5.84 -20.17 18.11
N TYR A 512 5.59 -20.98 19.13
CA TYR A 512 4.36 -20.96 19.90
C TYR A 512 4.59 -20.98 21.39
N SER A 513 3.57 -20.58 22.14
CA SER A 513 3.56 -20.65 23.61
C SER A 513 2.15 -20.89 24.13
N PHE A 514 2.02 -21.56 25.28
CA PHE A 514 0.76 -21.70 26.03
C PHE A 514 0.62 -20.67 27.16
N ASP A 515 1.71 -20.03 27.58
CA ASP A 515 1.73 -19.08 28.70
C ASP A 515 2.08 -17.63 28.29
N GLY A 516 2.40 -17.43 26.99
CA GLY A 516 2.82 -16.15 26.43
C GLY A 516 4.22 -15.67 26.89
N LYS A 517 4.97 -16.50 27.63
CA LYS A 517 6.28 -16.17 28.18
C LYS A 517 7.39 -17.00 27.56
N LYS A 518 7.24 -18.33 27.58
CA LYS A 518 8.21 -19.25 27.00
C LYS A 518 7.74 -19.70 25.63
N PHE A 519 8.48 -19.31 24.59
CA PHE A 519 8.20 -19.69 23.20
C PHE A 519 9.10 -20.84 22.76
N THR A 520 8.52 -21.78 22.02
CA THR A 520 9.19 -22.93 21.41
C THR A 520 9.17 -22.76 19.90
N GLU A 521 10.33 -22.76 19.25
CA GLU A 521 10.42 -22.73 17.79
C GLU A 521 9.75 -23.99 17.20
N PHE A 522 9.11 -23.79 16.04
CA PHE A 522 8.29 -24.80 15.42
C PHE A 522 8.49 -24.83 13.92
N GLY A 523 8.80 -26.02 13.37
CA GLY A 523 8.96 -26.26 11.95
C GLY A 523 10.31 -25.84 11.38
N GLU A 524 10.31 -25.31 10.16
CA GLU A 524 11.48 -24.91 9.40
C GLU A 524 11.41 -23.41 9.05
N PRO A 525 12.56 -22.72 8.94
CA PRO A 525 12.58 -21.32 8.47
C PRO A 525 12.07 -21.19 7.04
N LEU A 526 11.14 -20.26 6.83
CA LEU A 526 10.69 -19.86 5.51
C LEU A 526 11.70 -18.85 4.91
N LYS A 527 12.25 -19.15 3.73
CA LYS A 527 12.93 -18.13 2.92
C LYS A 527 11.90 -17.21 2.31
N LEU A 528 11.95 -15.92 2.66
CA LEU A 528 11.04 -14.92 2.16
C LEU A 528 11.22 -14.68 0.66
N THR A 529 10.13 -14.37 -0.01
CA THR A 529 10.10 -13.90 -1.39
C THR A 529 9.03 -12.83 -1.52
N SER A 530 9.19 -11.90 -2.46
CA SER A 530 8.09 -11.03 -2.86
C SER A 530 6.88 -11.84 -3.36
N GLY A 531 5.72 -11.20 -3.37
CA GLY A 531 4.57 -11.61 -4.17
C GLY A 531 4.61 -10.98 -5.56
N HIS A 532 3.46 -10.91 -6.25
CA HIS A 532 3.36 -10.25 -7.55
C HIS A 532 3.25 -8.73 -7.34
N TRP A 533 4.33 -8.01 -7.60
CA TRP A 533 4.51 -6.57 -7.40
C TRP A 533 4.48 -6.09 -5.94
N ILE A 534 4.34 -6.97 -4.97
CA ILE A 534 4.21 -6.66 -3.53
C ILE A 534 5.29 -7.38 -2.72
N GLY A 535 5.57 -6.86 -1.52
CA GLY A 535 6.36 -7.55 -0.50
C GLY A 535 5.60 -8.73 0.12
N SER A 536 6.30 -9.46 0.97
CA SER A 536 5.67 -10.42 1.86
C SER A 536 4.74 -9.71 2.85
N LYS A 537 3.70 -10.41 3.28
CA LYS A 537 2.73 -9.96 4.30
C LYS A 537 2.65 -10.93 5.45
N VAL A 538 2.22 -10.45 6.60
CA VAL A 538 1.98 -11.26 7.79
C VAL A 538 0.53 -11.07 8.24
N GLY A 539 -0.10 -12.14 8.74
CA GLY A 539 -1.45 -11.99 9.28
C GLY A 539 -2.09 -13.30 9.68
N LEU A 540 -3.41 -13.32 9.68
CA LEU A 540 -4.27 -14.31 10.28
C LEU A 540 -5.17 -14.98 9.25
N PHE A 541 -5.60 -16.20 9.55
CA PHE A 541 -6.53 -16.91 8.70
C PHE A 541 -7.37 -17.92 9.50
N CYS A 542 -8.54 -18.27 8.96
CA CYS A 542 -9.37 -19.37 9.40
C CYS A 542 -10.06 -20.00 8.19
N VAL A 543 -9.74 -21.25 7.87
CA VAL A 543 -10.16 -21.90 6.62
C VAL A 543 -10.57 -23.36 6.84
N ARG A 544 -11.30 -23.90 5.86
CA ARG A 544 -11.66 -25.32 5.73
C ARG A 544 -11.62 -25.74 4.27
N ASP A 545 -11.59 -27.05 4.02
CA ASP A 545 -11.52 -27.64 2.68
C ASP A 545 -12.84 -28.25 2.17
N TRP A 546 -13.93 -28.10 2.95
CA TRP A 546 -15.24 -28.68 2.64
C TRP A 546 -16.39 -27.69 2.79
N GLU A 547 -17.51 -27.96 2.09
CA GLU A 547 -18.75 -27.20 2.21
C GLU A 547 -19.49 -27.51 3.50
N SER A 548 -20.09 -26.49 4.11
CA SER A 548 -20.81 -26.61 5.36
C SER A 548 -21.93 -25.59 5.46
N ASN A 549 -22.95 -25.89 6.29
CA ASN A 549 -24.01 -24.98 6.68
C ASN A 549 -23.71 -24.24 7.99
N ASP A 550 -22.51 -24.42 8.54
CA ASP A 550 -22.00 -23.78 9.75
C ASP A 550 -20.47 -23.82 9.73
N SER A 551 -19.81 -23.09 10.61
CA SER A 551 -18.34 -23.00 10.66
C SER A 551 -17.82 -23.02 12.09
N GLY A 552 -16.57 -23.46 12.24
CA GLY A 552 -15.73 -23.08 13.36
C GLY A 552 -15.20 -21.66 13.21
N TRP A 553 -14.43 -21.21 14.21
CA TRP A 553 -13.85 -19.86 14.20
C TRP A 553 -12.56 -19.79 15.01
N LEU A 554 -11.77 -18.76 14.72
CA LEU A 554 -10.63 -18.35 15.51
C LEU A 554 -10.98 -17.05 16.24
N ASP A 555 -10.89 -17.04 17.57
CA ASP A 555 -10.91 -15.82 18.38
C ASP A 555 -9.48 -15.32 18.57
N VAL A 556 -9.25 -14.04 18.30
CA VAL A 556 -7.98 -13.35 18.44
C VAL A 556 -8.15 -12.21 19.43
N ASP A 557 -7.46 -12.30 20.56
CA ASP A 557 -7.50 -11.30 21.63
C ASP A 557 -6.67 -10.03 21.23
N TRP A 558 -5.51 -10.24 20.62
CA TRP A 558 -4.68 -9.18 20.08
C TRP A 558 -3.66 -9.72 19.08
N PHE A 559 -3.17 -8.79 18.23
CA PHE A 559 -2.03 -8.99 17.34
C PHE A 559 -1.01 -7.90 17.57
N ARG A 560 0.21 -8.25 17.97
CA ARG A 560 1.23 -7.28 18.36
C ARG A 560 2.52 -7.46 17.61
N ILE A 561 3.05 -6.32 17.12
CA ILE A 561 4.37 -6.21 16.51
C ILE A 561 5.35 -5.67 17.55
N THR A 562 6.51 -6.31 17.65
CA THR A 562 7.61 -5.94 18.55
C THR A 562 8.96 -6.16 17.86
N LYS A 563 10.02 -5.61 18.45
CA LYS A 563 11.42 -5.90 18.03
C LYS A 563 11.75 -7.37 18.27
#